data_54100eac4da59757b54818e87b7d6b82
#
_entry.id   54100eac4da59757b54818e87b7d6b82
#
_cell.length_a   1.000
_cell.length_b   1.000
_cell.length_c   1.000
_cell.angle_alpha   90.00
_cell.angle_beta   90.00
_cell.angle_gamma   90.00
#
_symmetry.space_group_name_H-M   'P 1'
#
loop_
_entity.id
_entity.type
_entity.pdbx_description
1 polymer ?
#
loop_
_entity_poly.entity_id
_entity_poly.type
_entity_poly.pdbx_seq_one_letter_code
_entity_poly.pdbx_strand_id
1 'polypeptide(L)'
;RWVDSTPLNTHYAWALAQVFPQAKFIHNLRQPDDVALSLENFDAVGASPKPLKEGLAIWMHHTEEAWLAEKALGPERVFRLRFDRIEHEPEPLMHELLNFLDEPFSPACLEPLSTKTNSSKVDSKRADLASRISRIQHYKKASRLFLSLDTPVSTSDQTQAYGILEERFEAYWQQQKR
;
A
#
# COMPACT_ATOMS: atom_id res chain seq x y z
N ARG A 1 -20.47 -7.70 -5.25
CA ARG A 1 -19.15 -7.04 -5.37
C ARG A 1 -18.04 -8.06 -5.15
N TRP A 2 -16.86 -7.78 -5.66
CA TRP A 2 -15.66 -8.57 -5.42
C TRP A 2 -14.49 -7.63 -5.07
N VAL A 3 -13.50 -8.14 -4.37
CA VAL A 3 -12.29 -7.43 -3.98
C VAL A 3 -11.10 -8.27 -4.41
N ASP A 4 -10.08 -7.63 -4.97
CA ASP A 4 -8.79 -8.24 -5.27
C ASP A 4 -7.71 -7.51 -4.44
N SER A 5 -6.97 -8.28 -3.65
CA SER A 5 -5.90 -7.78 -2.77
C SER A 5 -4.49 -8.20 -3.24
N THR A 6 -4.34 -8.55 -4.53
CA THR A 6 -3.04 -8.93 -5.09
C THR A 6 -2.10 -7.73 -5.10
N PRO A 7 -0.92 -7.79 -4.45
CA PRO A 7 0.00 -6.64 -4.38
C PRO A 7 0.46 -6.14 -5.75
N LEU A 8 0.57 -7.03 -6.74
CA LEU A 8 0.97 -6.67 -8.12
C LEU A 8 -0.05 -5.77 -8.84
N ASN A 9 -1.28 -5.65 -8.34
CA ASN A 9 -2.30 -4.77 -8.92
C ASN A 9 -1.86 -3.30 -8.98
N THR A 10 -0.86 -2.89 -8.17
CA THR A 10 -0.27 -1.55 -8.27
C THR A 10 0.31 -1.26 -9.66
N HIS A 11 0.90 -2.26 -10.32
CA HIS A 11 1.44 -2.11 -11.69
C HIS A 11 0.36 -2.13 -12.77
N TYR A 12 -0.82 -2.62 -12.43
CA TYR A 12 -1.95 -2.72 -13.35
C TYR A 12 -3.02 -1.65 -13.10
N ALA A 13 -2.78 -0.69 -12.21
CA ALA A 13 -3.79 0.30 -11.81
C ALA A 13 -4.39 1.05 -13.01
N TRP A 14 -3.57 1.43 -13.99
CA TRP A 14 -4.06 2.06 -15.23
C TRP A 14 -5.00 1.13 -16.01
N ALA A 15 -4.56 -0.10 -16.32
CA ALA A 15 -5.36 -1.05 -17.10
C ALA A 15 -6.64 -1.46 -16.36
N LEU A 16 -6.56 -1.69 -15.05
CA LEU A 16 -7.74 -1.98 -14.22
C LEU A 16 -8.73 -0.81 -14.22
N ALA A 17 -8.23 0.43 -14.21
CA ALA A 17 -9.08 1.61 -14.31
C ALA A 17 -9.79 1.75 -15.67
N GLN A 18 -9.17 1.24 -16.76
CA GLN A 18 -9.79 1.20 -18.10
C GLN A 18 -10.83 0.11 -18.20
N VAL A 19 -10.48 -1.10 -17.77
CA VAL A 19 -11.37 -2.28 -17.87
C VAL A 19 -12.57 -2.16 -16.92
N PHE A 20 -12.36 -1.56 -15.76
CA PHE A 20 -13.37 -1.36 -14.73
C PHE A 20 -13.53 0.13 -14.38
N PRO A 21 -14.26 0.91 -15.18
CA PRO A 21 -14.40 2.37 -14.98
C PRO A 21 -14.99 2.75 -13.63
N GLN A 22 -15.78 1.86 -13.00
CA GLN A 22 -16.39 2.06 -11.70
C GLN A 22 -15.57 1.49 -10.53
N ALA A 23 -14.39 0.90 -10.80
CA ALA A 23 -13.55 0.36 -9.74
C ALA A 23 -13.03 1.47 -8.83
N LYS A 24 -13.10 1.21 -7.54
CA LYS A 24 -12.45 2.01 -6.50
C LYS A 24 -11.19 1.29 -6.02
N PHE A 25 -10.14 2.03 -5.78
CA PHE A 25 -8.83 1.51 -5.39
C PHE A 25 -8.53 1.90 -3.96
N ILE A 26 -7.93 0.99 -3.21
CA ILE A 26 -7.48 1.25 -1.85
C ILE A 26 -5.97 1.12 -1.81
N HIS A 27 -5.26 2.23 -1.62
CA HIS A 27 -3.83 2.24 -1.34
C HIS A 27 -3.59 1.96 0.14
N ASN A 28 -3.32 0.71 0.49
CA ASN A 28 -3.00 0.32 1.86
C ASN A 28 -1.56 0.71 2.20
N LEU A 29 -1.38 1.83 2.91
CA LEU A 29 -0.08 2.38 3.28
C LEU A 29 0.30 1.96 4.69
N ARG A 30 1.40 1.22 4.83
CA ARG A 30 1.98 0.79 6.10
C ARG A 30 3.41 1.30 6.24
N GLN A 31 3.92 1.38 7.47
CA GLN A 31 5.30 1.76 7.77
C GLN A 31 6.30 0.89 6.98
N PRO A 32 7.36 1.49 6.39
CA PRO A 32 8.33 0.75 5.56
C PRO A 32 9.12 -0.31 6.33
N ASP A 33 9.44 -0.04 7.59
CA ASP A 33 10.14 -0.98 8.47
C ASP A 33 9.26 -2.19 8.84
N ASP A 34 7.97 -1.97 9.12
CA ASP A 34 7.03 -3.05 9.38
C ASP A 34 6.86 -3.99 8.19
N VAL A 35 6.75 -3.42 6.99
CA VAL A 35 6.63 -4.21 5.77
C VAL A 35 7.93 -4.96 5.47
N ALA A 36 9.08 -4.30 5.59
CA ALA A 36 10.37 -4.95 5.38
C ALA A 36 10.61 -6.11 6.35
N LEU A 37 10.24 -5.92 7.65
CA LEU A 37 10.32 -6.97 8.65
C LEU A 37 9.34 -8.12 8.37
N SER A 38 8.14 -7.81 7.92
CA SER A 38 7.15 -8.82 7.52
C SER A 38 7.67 -9.66 6.36
N LEU A 39 8.27 -9.04 5.34
CA LEU A 39 8.87 -9.73 4.20
C LEU A 39 10.09 -10.58 4.58
N GLU A 40 10.88 -10.13 5.56
CA GLU A 40 12.00 -10.92 6.10
C GLU A 40 11.53 -12.23 6.80
N ASN A 41 10.27 -12.27 7.22
CA ASN A 41 9.68 -13.42 7.91
C ASN A 41 8.62 -14.15 7.07
N PHE A 42 8.65 -14.04 5.75
CA PHE A 42 7.69 -14.68 4.86
C PHE A 42 7.71 -16.21 4.89
N ASP A 43 8.79 -16.83 5.35
CA ASP A 43 8.87 -18.27 5.62
C ASP A 43 7.79 -18.74 6.61
N ALA A 44 7.38 -17.89 7.55
CA ALA A 44 6.31 -18.16 8.48
C ALA A 44 4.94 -18.41 7.83
N VAL A 45 4.76 -17.95 6.57
CA VAL A 45 3.54 -18.11 5.76
C VAL A 45 3.79 -18.94 4.50
N GLY A 46 4.93 -19.65 4.43
CA GLY A 46 5.27 -20.53 3.31
C GLY A 46 5.79 -19.83 2.05
N ALA A 47 6.19 -18.57 2.15
CA ALA A 47 6.79 -17.82 1.05
C ALA A 47 8.29 -17.58 1.28
N SER A 48 9.03 -17.21 0.22
CA SER A 48 10.47 -16.95 0.33
C SER A 48 10.74 -15.65 1.08
N PRO A 49 11.51 -15.67 2.19
CA PRO A 49 11.86 -14.47 2.93
C PRO A 49 12.73 -13.53 2.09
N LYS A 50 12.60 -12.22 2.35
CA LYS A 50 13.34 -11.17 1.66
C LYS A 50 14.25 -10.44 2.63
N PRO A 51 15.55 -10.23 2.34
CA PRO A 51 16.39 -9.38 3.16
C PRO A 51 15.78 -7.98 3.36
N LEU A 52 15.99 -7.34 4.51
CA LEU A 52 15.42 -6.02 4.82
C LEU A 52 15.66 -4.98 3.71
N LYS A 53 16.84 -4.98 3.09
CA LYS A 53 17.16 -4.08 1.96
C LYS A 53 16.23 -4.31 0.77
N GLU A 54 15.99 -5.56 0.42
CA GLU A 54 15.09 -5.95 -0.67
C GLU A 54 13.62 -5.61 -0.31
N GLY A 55 13.21 -5.93 0.91
CA GLY A 55 11.89 -5.57 1.42
C GLY A 55 11.59 -4.07 1.35
N LEU A 56 12.57 -3.23 1.72
CA LEU A 56 12.45 -1.77 1.58
C LEU A 56 12.37 -1.33 0.12
N ALA A 57 13.12 -1.96 -0.79
CA ALA A 57 13.07 -1.64 -2.22
C ALA A 57 11.70 -2.01 -2.81
N ILE A 58 11.17 -3.19 -2.46
CA ILE A 58 9.82 -3.63 -2.84
C ILE A 58 8.78 -2.64 -2.32
N TRP A 59 8.85 -2.28 -1.03
CA TRP A 59 7.93 -1.32 -0.42
C TRP A 59 7.94 0.03 -1.16
N MET A 60 9.14 0.59 -1.41
CA MET A 60 9.25 1.88 -2.12
C MET A 60 8.62 1.81 -3.51
N HIS A 61 8.94 0.76 -4.26
CA HIS A 61 8.44 0.58 -5.62
C HIS A 61 6.91 0.51 -5.66
N HIS A 62 6.30 -0.36 -4.87
CA HIS A 62 4.83 -0.45 -4.81
C HIS A 62 4.17 0.84 -4.29
N THR A 63 4.78 1.50 -3.30
CA THR A 63 4.26 2.75 -2.75
C THR A 63 4.33 3.90 -3.77
N GLU A 64 5.42 4.01 -4.54
CA GLU A 64 5.56 5.01 -5.61
C GLU A 64 4.52 4.79 -6.72
N GLU A 65 4.27 3.54 -7.12
CA GLU A 65 3.24 3.20 -8.11
C GLU A 65 1.83 3.52 -7.58
N ALA A 66 1.51 3.11 -6.35
CA ALA A 66 0.22 3.41 -5.75
C ALA A 66 0.00 4.92 -5.57
N TRP A 67 1.04 5.67 -5.18
CA TRP A 67 0.97 7.13 -5.08
C TRP A 67 0.78 7.80 -6.45
N LEU A 68 1.41 7.28 -7.50
CA LEU A 68 1.16 7.74 -8.86
C LEU A 68 -0.29 7.49 -9.27
N ALA A 69 -0.84 6.31 -8.94
CA ALA A 69 -2.25 6.00 -9.19
C ALA A 69 -3.21 6.94 -8.45
N GLU A 70 -2.90 7.33 -7.20
CA GLU A 70 -3.69 8.34 -6.47
C GLU A 70 -3.70 9.70 -7.20
N LYS A 71 -2.52 10.15 -7.68
CA LYS A 71 -2.42 11.41 -8.42
C LYS A 71 -3.15 11.36 -9.76
N ALA A 72 -3.08 10.22 -10.45
CA ALA A 72 -3.66 10.03 -11.76
C ALA A 72 -5.18 9.84 -11.73
N LEU A 73 -5.68 9.06 -10.78
CA LEU A 73 -7.09 8.68 -10.71
C LEU A 73 -7.91 9.60 -9.78
N GLY A 74 -7.25 10.30 -8.88
CA GLY A 74 -7.87 11.25 -7.95
C GLY A 74 -8.58 10.61 -6.75
N PRO A 75 -9.01 11.44 -5.77
CA PRO A 75 -9.58 10.99 -4.50
C PRO A 75 -10.94 10.32 -4.63
N GLU A 76 -11.67 10.56 -5.73
CA GLU A 76 -12.96 9.90 -6.01
C GLU A 76 -12.78 8.41 -6.36
N ARG A 77 -11.58 8.02 -6.81
CA ARG A 77 -11.28 6.67 -7.25
C ARG A 77 -10.24 5.95 -6.41
N VAL A 78 -9.41 6.67 -5.65
CA VAL A 78 -8.36 6.07 -4.82
C VAL A 78 -8.45 6.59 -3.39
N PHE A 79 -8.63 5.68 -2.45
CA PHE A 79 -8.60 5.95 -1.01
C PHE A 79 -7.26 5.51 -0.43
N ARG A 80 -6.54 6.41 0.26
CA ARG A 80 -5.34 6.05 1.01
C ARG A 80 -5.73 5.58 2.41
N LEU A 81 -5.60 4.29 2.64
CA LEU A 81 -5.80 3.68 3.94
C LEU A 81 -4.46 3.58 4.67
N ARG A 82 -4.28 4.40 5.69
CA ARG A 82 -3.12 4.33 6.59
C ARG A 82 -3.32 3.23 7.61
N PHE A 83 -2.42 2.25 7.63
CA PHE A 83 -2.56 1.08 8.50
C PHE A 83 -2.46 1.42 9.99
N ASP A 84 -1.68 2.44 10.35
CA ASP A 84 -1.57 2.94 11.72
C ASP A 84 -2.92 3.49 12.26
N ARG A 85 -3.78 4.05 11.40
CA ARG A 85 -5.12 4.47 11.78
C ARG A 85 -6.03 3.31 12.18
N ILE A 86 -5.81 2.11 11.65
CA ILE A 86 -6.56 0.91 12.04
C ILE A 86 -6.37 0.60 13.54
N GLU A 87 -5.18 0.86 14.06
CA GLU A 87 -4.86 0.58 15.47
C GLU A 87 -5.35 1.68 16.43
N HIS A 88 -5.39 2.93 15.98
CA HIS A 88 -5.66 4.09 16.83
C HIS A 88 -7.09 4.63 16.72
N GLU A 89 -7.69 4.54 15.55
CA GLU A 89 -9.02 5.09 15.24
C GLU A 89 -9.80 4.20 14.26
N PRO A 90 -10.01 2.91 14.58
CA PRO A 90 -10.60 1.95 13.63
C PRO A 90 -12.01 2.34 13.17
N GLU A 91 -12.87 2.80 14.08
CA GLU A 91 -14.25 3.12 13.74
C GLU A 91 -14.37 4.36 12.84
N PRO A 92 -13.75 5.53 13.13
CA PRO A 92 -13.71 6.66 12.21
C PRO A 92 -13.14 6.29 10.83
N LEU A 93 -12.04 5.53 10.79
CA LEU A 93 -11.44 5.09 9.53
C LEU A 93 -12.39 4.20 8.71
N MET A 94 -13.11 3.28 9.37
CA MET A 94 -14.06 2.41 8.67
C MET A 94 -15.28 3.19 8.14
N HIS A 95 -15.74 4.23 8.85
CA HIS A 95 -16.77 5.14 8.33
C HIS A 95 -16.29 5.87 7.08
N GLU A 96 -15.06 6.42 7.07
CA GLU A 96 -14.48 7.08 5.90
C GLU A 96 -14.35 6.12 4.72
N LEU A 97 -13.80 4.92 4.96
CA LEU A 97 -13.60 3.90 3.94
C LEU A 97 -14.92 3.41 3.33
N LEU A 98 -15.92 3.10 4.16
CA LEU A 98 -17.20 2.61 3.68
C LEU A 98 -17.99 3.72 2.96
N ASN A 99 -17.90 4.97 3.42
CA ASN A 99 -18.46 6.10 2.68
C ASN A 99 -17.79 6.26 1.30
N PHE A 100 -16.45 6.14 1.23
CA PHE A 100 -15.75 6.12 -0.06
C PHE A 100 -16.23 4.98 -0.96
N LEU A 101 -16.53 3.81 -0.41
CA LEU A 101 -16.99 2.64 -1.16
C LEU A 101 -18.50 2.65 -1.50
N ASP A 102 -19.24 3.68 -1.08
CA ASP A 102 -20.71 3.77 -1.15
C ASP A 102 -21.38 2.56 -0.47
N GLU A 103 -20.85 2.18 0.71
CA GLU A 103 -21.37 1.10 1.53
C GLU A 103 -21.84 1.61 2.89
N PRO A 104 -22.94 1.07 3.43
CA PRO A 104 -23.40 1.42 4.76
C PRO A 104 -22.43 0.87 5.83
N PHE A 105 -22.19 1.67 6.87
CA PHE A 105 -21.43 1.21 8.03
C PHE A 105 -22.19 0.11 8.79
N SER A 106 -21.47 -0.90 9.23
CA SER A 106 -21.97 -1.91 10.19
C SER A 106 -20.89 -2.13 11.27
N PRO A 107 -21.27 -2.17 12.56
CA PRO A 107 -20.33 -2.48 13.64
C PRO A 107 -19.59 -3.82 13.45
N ALA A 108 -20.18 -4.78 12.75
CA ALA A 108 -19.56 -6.07 12.43
C ALA A 108 -18.26 -5.93 11.62
N CYS A 109 -18.04 -4.83 10.88
CA CYS A 109 -16.78 -4.62 10.16
C CYS A 109 -15.60 -4.31 11.10
N LEU A 110 -15.85 -3.99 12.37
CA LEU A 110 -14.80 -3.77 13.38
C LEU A 110 -14.36 -5.07 14.07
N GLU A 111 -15.18 -6.12 14.04
CA GLU A 111 -14.88 -7.40 14.72
C GLU A 111 -13.53 -8.00 14.30
N PRO A 112 -13.20 -8.08 12.99
CA PRO A 112 -11.90 -8.61 12.56
C PRO A 112 -10.70 -7.79 13.06
N LEU A 113 -10.89 -6.49 13.32
CA LEU A 113 -9.83 -5.58 13.76
C LEU A 113 -9.49 -5.77 15.26
N SER A 114 -10.40 -6.36 16.04
CA SER A 114 -10.16 -6.67 17.45
C SER A 114 -9.19 -7.82 17.67
N THR A 115 -8.91 -8.62 16.63
CA THR A 115 -8.03 -9.78 16.70
C THR A 115 -6.71 -9.48 15.98
N LYS A 116 -5.59 -9.45 16.73
CA LYS A 116 -4.25 -9.34 16.14
C LYS A 116 -3.93 -10.58 15.29
N THR A 117 -4.23 -10.52 14.01
CA THR A 117 -3.83 -11.53 13.04
C THR A 117 -2.40 -11.26 12.55
N ASN A 118 -1.51 -12.26 12.61
CA ASN A 118 -0.15 -12.27 12.03
C ASN A 118 0.95 -11.41 12.69
N SER A 119 0.67 -10.52 13.63
CA SER A 119 1.71 -9.67 14.28
C SER A 119 2.55 -10.42 15.32
N SER A 120 2.01 -11.47 15.94
CA SER A 120 2.64 -12.19 17.07
C SER A 120 3.94 -12.93 16.70
N LYS A 121 4.15 -13.26 15.42
CA LYS A 121 5.37 -13.96 14.97
C LYS A 121 6.55 -13.01 14.68
N VAL A 122 6.31 -11.72 14.60
CA VAL A 122 7.28 -10.69 14.20
C VAL A 122 7.82 -9.91 15.40
N ASP A 123 7.11 -9.89 16.53
CA ASP A 123 7.43 -9.06 17.68
C ASP A 123 8.81 -9.39 18.32
N SER A 124 9.23 -10.65 18.32
CA SER A 124 10.54 -11.04 18.86
C SER A 124 11.74 -10.51 18.07
N LYS A 125 11.56 -10.24 16.77
CA LYS A 125 12.60 -9.70 15.88
C LYS A 125 12.56 -8.16 15.79
N ARG A 126 11.58 -7.53 16.40
CA ARG A 126 11.39 -6.07 16.37
C ARG A 126 12.38 -5.34 17.30
N ALA A 127 12.84 -5.97 18.37
CA ALA A 127 13.70 -5.35 19.37
C ALA A 127 15.04 -4.84 18.79
N ASP A 128 15.61 -5.50 17.79
CA ASP A 128 16.86 -5.12 17.13
C ASP A 128 16.67 -4.44 15.76
N LEU A 129 15.43 -4.37 15.30
CA LEU A 129 15.08 -3.88 13.95
C LEU A 129 15.62 -2.46 13.73
N ALA A 130 15.43 -1.55 14.67
CA ALA A 130 15.85 -0.16 14.55
C ALA A 130 17.35 -0.05 14.29
N SER A 131 18.19 -0.86 14.98
CA SER A 131 19.64 -0.88 14.80
C SER A 131 20.07 -1.48 13.45
N ARG A 132 19.36 -2.49 12.97
CA ARG A 132 19.63 -3.17 11.71
C ARG A 132 19.22 -2.31 10.51
N ILE A 133 18.00 -1.75 10.55
CA ILE A 133 17.40 -1.04 9.43
C ILE A 133 17.98 0.37 9.24
N SER A 134 18.40 1.05 10.32
CA SER A 134 18.97 2.40 10.26
C SER A 134 20.26 2.47 9.44
N ARG A 135 21.00 1.37 9.33
CA ARG A 135 22.22 1.24 8.52
C ARG A 135 21.95 1.08 7.03
N ILE A 136 20.70 0.80 6.66
CA ILE A 136 20.32 0.55 5.26
C ILE A 136 19.99 1.90 4.60
N GLN A 137 20.73 2.27 3.54
CA GLN A 137 20.50 3.53 2.81
C GLN A 137 19.06 3.67 2.30
N HIS A 138 18.45 2.56 1.87
CA HIS A 138 17.06 2.53 1.39
C HIS A 138 16.06 2.94 2.47
N TYR A 139 16.35 2.69 3.75
CA TYR A 139 15.46 3.07 4.84
C TYR A 139 15.25 4.59 4.94
N LYS A 140 16.31 5.37 4.78
CA LYS A 140 16.20 6.84 4.78
C LYS A 140 15.34 7.36 3.64
N LYS A 141 15.42 6.72 2.45
CA LYS A 141 14.58 7.06 1.30
C LYS A 141 13.14 6.66 1.55
N ALA A 142 12.90 5.43 2.01
CA ALA A 142 11.57 4.93 2.33
C ALA A 142 10.88 5.78 3.40
N SER A 143 11.58 6.15 4.47
CA SER A 143 11.03 7.02 5.53
C SER A 143 10.66 8.41 5.01
N ARG A 144 11.49 9.00 4.12
CA ARG A 144 11.16 10.29 3.49
C ARG A 144 9.94 10.18 2.58
N LEU A 145 9.86 9.11 1.79
CA LEU A 145 8.68 8.84 0.96
C LEU A 145 7.44 8.70 1.84
N PHE A 146 7.49 7.89 2.89
CA PHE A 146 6.37 7.69 3.80
C PHE A 146 5.87 9.02 4.40
N LEU A 147 6.80 9.87 4.89
CA LEU A 147 6.46 11.18 5.45
C LEU A 147 5.89 12.14 4.39
N SER A 148 6.35 12.07 3.13
CA SER A 148 5.81 12.90 2.05
C SER A 148 4.36 12.55 1.70
N LEU A 149 3.91 11.35 2.07
CA LEU A 149 2.54 10.90 1.86
C LEU A 149 1.56 11.35 2.97
N ASP A 150 2.01 12.12 3.97
CA ASP A 150 1.10 12.73 4.97
C ASP A 150 0.27 13.88 4.37
N THR A 151 0.74 14.45 3.26
CA THR A 151 0.00 15.52 2.56
C THR A 151 -1.06 14.94 1.62
N PRO A 152 -2.22 15.62 1.50
CA PRO A 152 -3.21 15.29 0.48
C PRO A 152 -2.62 15.37 -0.93
N VAL A 153 -3.12 14.53 -1.82
CA VAL A 153 -2.70 14.57 -3.23
C VAL A 153 -3.24 15.84 -3.88
N SER A 154 -2.34 16.63 -4.51
CA SER A 154 -2.75 17.74 -5.38
C SER A 154 -3.27 17.17 -6.70
N THR A 155 -4.42 17.66 -7.14
CA THR A 155 -5.02 17.32 -8.43
C THR A 155 -4.56 18.22 -9.57
N SER A 156 -3.69 19.21 -9.29
CA SER A 156 -3.22 20.17 -10.31
C SER A 156 -2.54 19.53 -11.51
N ASP A 157 -1.91 18.37 -11.31
CA ASP A 157 -1.12 17.68 -12.33
C ASP A 157 -1.71 16.30 -12.71
N GLN A 158 -3.03 16.12 -12.51
CA GLN A 158 -3.71 14.83 -12.71
C GLN A 158 -3.51 14.27 -14.14
N THR A 159 -3.65 15.12 -15.16
CA THR A 159 -3.47 14.70 -16.57
C THR A 159 -2.05 14.20 -16.83
N GLN A 160 -1.04 14.89 -16.30
CA GLN A 160 0.35 14.45 -16.43
C GLN A 160 0.60 13.14 -15.68
N ALA A 161 0.09 13.03 -14.44
CA ALA A 161 0.21 11.82 -13.66
C ALA A 161 -0.45 10.62 -14.35
N TYR A 162 -1.58 10.85 -15.03
CA TYR A 162 -2.28 9.81 -15.79
C TYR A 162 -1.45 9.30 -16.97
N GLY A 163 -0.82 10.19 -17.75
CA GLY A 163 0.08 9.80 -18.84
C GLY A 163 1.29 9.00 -18.34
N ILE A 164 1.89 9.41 -17.22
CA ILE A 164 3.00 8.67 -16.60
C ILE A 164 2.55 7.28 -16.13
N LEU A 165 1.34 7.16 -15.57
CA LEU A 165 0.80 5.88 -15.10
C LEU A 165 0.59 4.91 -16.27
N GLU A 166 0.09 5.40 -17.41
CA GLU A 166 -0.04 4.65 -18.66
C GLU A 166 1.32 4.15 -19.16
N GLU A 167 2.29 5.05 -19.31
CA GLU A 167 3.64 4.71 -19.77
C GLU A 167 4.31 3.64 -18.88
N ARG A 168 4.15 3.74 -17.56
CA ARG A 168 4.68 2.74 -16.61
C ARG A 168 4.01 1.39 -16.75
N PHE A 169 2.69 1.37 -16.92
CA PHE A 169 1.98 0.13 -17.20
C PHE A 169 2.47 -0.51 -18.49
N GLU A 170 2.59 0.23 -19.58
CA GLU A 170 3.08 -0.29 -20.87
C GLU A 170 4.49 -0.86 -20.75
N ALA A 171 5.40 -0.15 -20.09
CA ALA A 171 6.76 -0.61 -19.85
C ALA A 171 6.79 -1.91 -19.03
N TYR A 172 6.00 -1.99 -17.97
CA TYR A 172 5.86 -3.20 -17.16
C TYR A 172 5.29 -4.37 -17.97
N TRP A 173 4.23 -4.12 -18.74
CA TRP A 173 3.58 -5.14 -19.58
C TRP A 173 4.51 -5.72 -20.64
N GLN A 174 5.34 -4.89 -21.27
CA GLN A 174 6.33 -5.36 -22.25
C GLN A 174 7.41 -6.25 -21.62
N GLN A 175 7.77 -6.02 -20.36
CA GLN A 175 8.70 -6.89 -19.63
C GLN A 175 8.13 -8.28 -19.34
N GLN A 176 6.81 -8.37 -19.10
CA GLN A 176 6.14 -9.65 -18.81
C GLN A 176 5.96 -10.53 -20.06
N LYS A 177 6.07 -9.98 -21.26
CA LYS A 177 5.95 -10.72 -22.54
C LYS A 177 7.26 -11.40 -22.98
N ARG A 178 8.36 -11.11 -22.34
CA ARG A 178 9.70 -11.68 -22.64
C ARG A 178 9.98 -12.88 -21.77
#